data_d45f50670dcd88ff1a984fa89e1acd7c
#
_entry.id   d45f50670dcd88ff1a984fa89e1acd7c
#
_cell.length_a   1.000
_cell.length_b   1.000
_cell.length_c   1.000
_cell.angle_alpha   90.00
_cell.angle_beta   90.00
_cell.angle_gamma   90.00
#
_symmetry.space_group_name_H-M   'P 1'
#
loop_
_entity.id
_entity.type
_entity.pdbx_description
1 polymer ?
#
loop_
_entity_poly.entity_id
_entity_poly.type
_entity_poly.pdbx_seq_one_letter_code
_entity_poly.pdbx_strand_id
1 'polypeptide(L)'
;TELIKDFAKYPELMFLDRFDTVIPILYGATMFFIGYFANMFFPELGTSGAQTLVWGYVLSTVFLYHVTFCINSVSHVDSVGNRRYETTDHSRNVWWLSALTFGESWHNNHHYFPASSRLGFFWWELDLGYYVIRTMKLFGLAWDLKGVPERYLHPQPSA
;
A
#
# COMPACT_ATOMS: atom_id res chain seq x y z
N THR A 1 11.63 2.26 -19.87
CA THR A 1 12.66 2.58 -18.85
C THR A 1 13.02 4.06 -18.75
N GLU A 2 12.66 4.90 -19.72
CA GLU A 2 12.98 6.35 -19.63
C GLU A 2 12.25 7.06 -18.48
N LEU A 3 11.05 6.62 -18.11
CA LEU A 3 10.24 7.20 -17.03
C LEU A 3 10.69 6.79 -15.62
N ILE A 4 11.50 5.75 -15.51
CA ILE A 4 11.93 5.16 -14.22
C ILE A 4 13.46 5.01 -14.15
N LYS A 5 14.19 6.02 -14.67
CA LYS A 5 15.67 6.00 -14.72
C LYS A 5 16.33 5.89 -13.35
N ASP A 6 15.68 6.39 -12.31
CA ASP A 6 16.11 6.31 -10.94
C ASP A 6 16.08 4.87 -10.41
N PHE A 7 15.01 4.11 -10.71
CA PHE A 7 14.90 2.69 -10.36
C PHE A 7 15.83 1.80 -11.20
N ALA A 8 16.01 2.14 -12.49
CA ALA A 8 16.86 1.38 -13.41
C ALA A 8 18.36 1.42 -13.04
N LYS A 9 18.77 2.24 -12.07
CA LYS A 9 20.14 2.26 -11.51
C LYS A 9 20.43 1.05 -10.61
N TYR A 10 19.40 0.39 -10.09
CA TYR A 10 19.54 -0.70 -9.14
C TYR A 10 19.37 -2.04 -9.86
N PRO A 11 20.44 -2.84 -10.01
CA PRO A 11 20.38 -4.12 -10.74
C PRO A 11 19.41 -5.12 -10.11
N GLU A 12 19.22 -5.07 -8.79
CA GLU A 12 18.25 -5.89 -8.07
C GLU A 12 16.81 -5.56 -8.48
N LEU A 13 16.46 -4.30 -8.68
CA LEU A 13 15.13 -3.90 -9.15
C LEU A 13 14.90 -4.28 -10.60
N MET A 14 15.93 -4.15 -11.44
CA MET A 14 15.89 -4.61 -12.83
C MET A 14 15.76 -6.13 -12.92
N PHE A 15 16.37 -6.87 -12.00
CA PHE A 15 16.22 -8.33 -11.92
C PHE A 15 14.77 -8.71 -11.53
N LEU A 16 14.19 -8.05 -10.53
CA LEU A 16 12.81 -8.28 -10.11
C LEU A 16 11.80 -7.94 -11.22
N ASP A 17 12.02 -6.84 -11.96
CA ASP A 17 11.20 -6.45 -13.10
C ASP A 17 11.25 -7.52 -14.23
N ARG A 18 12.45 -8.01 -14.51
CA ARG A 18 12.64 -9.05 -15.53
C ARG A 18 11.99 -10.39 -15.16
N PHE A 19 11.95 -10.72 -13.88
CA PHE A 19 11.45 -11.99 -13.33
C PHE A 19 10.24 -11.77 -12.43
N ASP A 20 9.35 -10.85 -12.80
CA ASP A 20 8.17 -10.43 -12.04
C ASP A 20 7.27 -11.60 -11.63
N THR A 21 7.16 -12.63 -12.46
CA THR A 21 6.36 -13.84 -12.18
C THR A 21 6.99 -14.79 -11.18
N VAL A 22 8.32 -14.71 -10.95
CA VAL A 22 9.03 -15.59 -10.01
C VAL A 22 8.57 -15.34 -8.57
N ILE A 23 8.39 -14.08 -8.19
CA ILE A 23 7.98 -13.72 -6.82
C ILE A 23 6.60 -14.27 -6.45
N PRO A 24 5.53 -14.09 -7.27
CA PRO A 24 4.24 -14.73 -7.02
C PRO A 24 4.31 -16.26 -6.91
N ILE A 25 5.09 -16.92 -7.78
CA ILE A 25 5.27 -18.37 -7.74
C ILE A 25 5.94 -18.80 -6.43
N LEU A 26 7.03 -18.13 -6.04
CA LEU A 26 7.73 -18.42 -4.78
C LEU A 26 6.83 -18.16 -3.56
N TYR A 27 6.02 -17.10 -3.59
CA TYR A 27 5.08 -16.82 -2.51
C TYR A 27 4.01 -17.92 -2.41
N GLY A 28 3.40 -18.32 -3.53
CA GLY A 28 2.45 -19.42 -3.56
C GLY A 28 3.04 -20.75 -3.07
N ALA A 29 4.25 -21.09 -3.52
CA ALA A 29 4.98 -22.27 -3.04
C ALA A 29 5.26 -22.18 -1.53
N THR A 30 5.69 -21.01 -1.04
CA THR A 30 5.93 -20.79 0.40
C THR A 30 4.67 -21.02 1.21
N MET A 31 3.51 -20.48 0.79
CA MET A 31 2.24 -20.71 1.47
C MET A 31 1.86 -22.18 1.48
N PHE A 32 2.04 -22.89 0.37
CA PHE A 32 1.78 -24.33 0.31
C PHE A 32 2.65 -25.10 1.30
N PHE A 33 3.95 -24.86 1.33
CA PHE A 33 4.88 -25.58 2.20
C PHE A 33 4.68 -25.21 3.69
N ILE A 34 4.31 -23.99 4.02
CA ILE A 34 3.92 -23.63 5.40
C ILE A 34 2.79 -24.53 5.88
N GLY A 35 1.71 -24.65 5.12
CA GLY A 35 0.59 -25.51 5.51
C GLY A 35 0.91 -27.01 5.48
N TYR A 36 1.74 -27.44 4.54
CA TYR A 36 2.22 -28.82 4.47
C TYR A 36 3.01 -29.20 5.72
N PHE A 37 3.98 -28.39 6.12
CA PHE A 37 4.79 -28.64 7.32
C PHE A 37 4.00 -28.41 8.60
N ALA A 38 3.08 -27.44 8.63
CA ALA A 38 2.19 -27.26 9.75
C ALA A 38 1.33 -28.51 10.01
N ASN A 39 0.78 -29.12 8.96
CA ASN A 39 0.05 -30.39 9.09
C ASN A 39 0.94 -31.54 9.56
N MET A 40 2.18 -31.58 9.08
CA MET A 40 3.13 -32.65 9.42
C MET A 40 3.59 -32.59 10.88
N PHE A 41 3.88 -31.40 11.40
CA PHE A 41 4.45 -31.20 12.74
C PHE A 41 3.40 -30.87 13.81
N PHE A 42 2.25 -30.34 13.39
CA PHE A 42 1.16 -29.87 14.26
C PHE A 42 -0.20 -30.26 13.68
N PRO A 43 -0.49 -31.57 13.56
CA PRO A 43 -1.73 -32.05 12.90
C PRO A 43 -3.01 -31.54 13.60
N GLU A 44 -2.94 -31.19 14.86
CA GLU A 44 -4.04 -30.60 15.64
C GLU A 44 -4.52 -29.23 15.11
N LEU A 45 -3.71 -28.53 14.31
CA LEU A 45 -4.11 -27.29 13.65
C LEU A 45 -5.14 -27.51 12.53
N GLY A 46 -5.31 -28.74 12.06
CA GLY A 46 -6.31 -29.10 11.05
C GLY A 46 -6.14 -28.37 9.70
N THR A 47 -4.91 -27.95 9.38
CA THR A 47 -4.59 -27.23 8.13
C THR A 47 -3.94 -28.14 7.10
N SER A 48 -3.78 -27.64 5.88
CA SER A 48 -3.08 -28.35 4.81
C SER A 48 -2.37 -27.39 3.86
N GLY A 49 -1.42 -27.89 3.06
CA GLY A 49 -0.74 -27.08 2.05
C GLY A 49 -1.70 -26.46 1.03
N ALA A 50 -2.72 -27.20 0.60
CA ALA A 50 -3.74 -26.66 -0.31
C ALA A 50 -4.58 -25.55 0.36
N GLN A 51 -4.94 -25.73 1.63
CA GLN A 51 -5.72 -24.75 2.36
C GLN A 51 -4.96 -23.43 2.55
N THR A 52 -3.69 -23.50 3.00
CA THR A 52 -2.86 -22.31 3.17
C THR A 52 -2.52 -21.65 1.83
N LEU A 53 -2.35 -22.39 0.75
CA LEU A 53 -2.21 -21.85 -0.60
C LEU A 53 -3.47 -21.05 -1.00
N VAL A 54 -4.66 -21.62 -0.83
CA VAL A 54 -5.91 -20.95 -1.22
C VAL A 54 -6.14 -19.70 -0.37
N TRP A 55 -6.05 -19.80 0.95
CA TRP A 55 -6.31 -18.64 1.84
C TRP A 55 -5.18 -17.62 1.85
N GLY A 56 -3.95 -18.08 1.99
CA GLY A 56 -2.77 -17.22 2.16
C GLY A 56 -2.25 -16.63 0.84
N TYR A 57 -2.56 -17.22 -0.31
CA TYR A 57 -2.12 -16.71 -1.60
C TYR A 57 -3.30 -16.30 -2.48
N VAL A 58 -4.18 -17.23 -2.88
CA VAL A 58 -5.21 -16.93 -3.88
C VAL A 58 -6.20 -15.89 -3.35
N LEU A 59 -6.86 -16.17 -2.22
CA LEU A 59 -7.89 -15.27 -1.69
C LEU A 59 -7.31 -13.96 -1.16
N SER A 60 -6.15 -14.00 -0.53
CA SER A 60 -5.46 -12.78 -0.06
C SER A 60 -5.07 -11.86 -1.22
N THR A 61 -4.59 -12.42 -2.33
CA THR A 61 -4.24 -11.65 -3.53
C THR A 61 -5.49 -11.03 -4.19
N VAL A 62 -6.57 -11.81 -4.32
CA VAL A 62 -7.84 -11.28 -4.85
C VAL A 62 -8.38 -10.15 -3.96
N PHE A 63 -8.34 -10.34 -2.64
CA PHE A 63 -8.76 -9.31 -1.69
C PHE A 63 -7.89 -8.04 -1.82
N LEU A 64 -6.56 -8.21 -1.89
CA LEU A 64 -5.63 -7.09 -2.08
C LEU A 64 -5.95 -6.29 -3.36
N TYR A 65 -6.20 -6.97 -4.48
CA TYR A 65 -6.59 -6.29 -5.72
C TYR A 65 -7.87 -5.48 -5.56
N HIS A 66 -8.89 -6.03 -4.92
CA HIS A 66 -10.15 -5.30 -4.68
C HIS A 66 -9.93 -4.06 -3.81
N VAL A 67 -9.14 -4.18 -2.74
CA VAL A 67 -8.79 -3.05 -1.86
C VAL A 67 -8.02 -1.98 -2.65
N THR A 68 -7.04 -2.38 -3.45
CA THR A 68 -6.24 -1.46 -4.27
C THR A 68 -7.11 -0.76 -5.33
N PHE A 69 -7.98 -1.50 -6.01
CA PHE A 69 -8.90 -0.91 -7.00
C PHE A 69 -9.92 0.03 -6.37
N CYS A 70 -10.29 -0.15 -5.10
CA CYS A 70 -11.13 0.81 -4.38
C CYS A 70 -10.45 2.18 -4.24
N ILE A 71 -9.13 2.25 -4.17
CA ILE A 71 -8.40 3.53 -4.14
C ILE A 71 -8.65 4.29 -5.45
N ASN A 72 -8.55 3.61 -6.58
CA ASN A 72 -8.70 4.22 -7.91
C ASN A 72 -10.17 4.41 -8.34
N SER A 73 -11.12 3.73 -7.71
CA SER A 73 -12.54 3.83 -8.02
C SER A 73 -13.30 4.63 -6.96
N VAL A 74 -13.43 4.11 -5.75
CA VAL A 74 -14.24 4.71 -4.66
C VAL A 74 -13.71 6.08 -4.26
N SER A 75 -12.38 6.27 -4.24
CA SER A 75 -11.76 7.57 -3.91
C SER A 75 -11.84 8.60 -5.05
N HIS A 76 -12.53 8.29 -6.16
CA HIS A 76 -12.83 9.22 -7.25
C HIS A 76 -14.35 9.42 -7.48
N VAL A 77 -15.18 8.88 -6.59
CA VAL A 77 -16.65 9.05 -6.67
C VAL A 77 -17.05 10.32 -5.92
N ASP A 78 -17.68 11.28 -6.61
CA ASP A 78 -18.03 12.60 -6.07
C ASP A 78 -18.92 12.57 -4.82
N SER A 79 -19.75 11.53 -4.67
CA SER A 79 -20.62 11.36 -3.50
C SER A 79 -19.94 10.71 -2.30
N VAL A 80 -18.67 10.28 -2.40
CA VAL A 80 -17.97 9.51 -1.38
C VAL A 80 -16.79 10.31 -0.82
N GLY A 81 -16.63 10.30 0.52
CA GLY A 81 -15.52 10.98 1.19
C GLY A 81 -15.56 12.51 1.07
N ASN A 82 -14.42 13.15 1.32
CA ASN A 82 -14.31 14.59 1.21
C ASN A 82 -13.14 15.01 0.29
N ARG A 83 -13.34 16.12 -0.40
CA ARG A 83 -12.30 16.80 -1.19
C ARG A 83 -11.81 18.00 -0.39
N ARG A 84 -10.65 17.86 0.20
CA ARG A 84 -10.05 18.93 1.02
C ARG A 84 -9.27 19.93 0.17
N TYR A 85 -8.60 19.43 -0.84
CA TYR A 85 -7.71 20.21 -1.70
C TYR A 85 -8.20 20.20 -3.14
N GLU A 86 -8.04 21.34 -3.81
CA GLU A 86 -8.26 21.41 -5.24
C GLU A 86 -7.12 20.71 -5.97
N THR A 87 -7.47 19.71 -6.77
CA THR A 87 -6.57 18.91 -7.61
C THR A 87 -7.10 18.89 -9.03
N THR A 88 -6.26 18.49 -9.99
CA THR A 88 -6.67 18.41 -11.41
C THR A 88 -7.61 17.22 -11.71
N ASP A 89 -7.85 16.39 -10.73
CA ASP A 89 -8.69 15.19 -10.79
C ASP A 89 -9.83 15.23 -9.77
N HIS A 90 -10.62 14.17 -9.68
CA HIS A 90 -11.73 14.01 -8.73
C HIS A 90 -11.34 13.25 -7.46
N SER A 91 -10.04 13.20 -7.11
CA SER A 91 -9.58 12.49 -5.92
C SER A 91 -10.20 13.00 -4.63
N ARG A 92 -10.53 12.09 -3.72
CA ARG A 92 -11.19 12.35 -2.44
C ARG A 92 -10.56 11.55 -1.33
N ASN A 93 -10.62 12.05 -0.10
CA ASN A 93 -10.21 11.36 1.11
C ASN A 93 -11.38 10.52 1.64
N VAL A 94 -11.19 9.21 1.75
CA VAL A 94 -12.22 8.27 2.21
C VAL A 94 -11.78 7.65 3.53
N TRP A 95 -12.11 8.30 4.64
CA TRP A 95 -11.60 7.97 5.99
C TRP A 95 -11.89 6.54 6.44
N TRP A 96 -13.09 6.01 6.16
CA TRP A 96 -13.48 4.66 6.57
C TRP A 96 -12.74 3.56 5.80
N LEU A 97 -12.20 3.87 4.63
CA LEU A 97 -11.41 2.95 3.81
C LEU A 97 -9.93 2.95 4.25
N SER A 98 -9.47 3.95 5.03
CA SER A 98 -8.05 4.14 5.34
C SER A 98 -7.42 2.97 6.10
N ALA A 99 -8.15 2.29 6.98
CA ALA A 99 -7.64 1.13 7.69
C ALA A 99 -7.38 -0.06 6.75
N LEU A 100 -8.29 -0.31 5.79
CA LEU A 100 -8.17 -1.40 4.80
C LEU A 100 -7.09 -1.12 3.76
N THR A 101 -6.90 0.13 3.39
CA THR A 101 -5.92 0.57 2.37
C THR A 101 -4.60 1.03 2.97
N PHE A 102 -4.38 0.81 4.28
CA PHE A 102 -3.17 1.24 5.00
C PHE A 102 -2.85 2.73 4.87
N GLY A 103 -3.87 3.58 4.66
CA GLY A 103 -3.73 5.02 4.51
C GLY A 103 -3.86 5.54 3.07
N GLU A 104 -3.80 4.67 2.06
CA GLU A 104 -3.86 5.05 0.64
C GLU A 104 -5.15 5.77 0.24
N SER A 105 -6.24 5.59 1.02
CA SER A 105 -7.51 6.29 0.79
C SER A 105 -7.53 7.76 1.23
N TRP A 106 -6.45 8.29 1.80
CA TRP A 106 -6.19 9.72 1.89
C TRP A 106 -5.75 10.26 0.52
N HIS A 107 -6.52 9.95 -0.49
CA HIS A 107 -6.13 10.02 -1.88
C HIS A 107 -6.10 11.45 -2.44
N ASN A 108 -6.99 12.33 -1.95
CA ASN A 108 -6.93 13.75 -2.29
C ASN A 108 -5.70 14.45 -1.67
N ASN A 109 -5.30 14.06 -0.46
CA ASN A 109 -4.05 14.52 0.14
C ASN A 109 -2.85 14.10 -0.72
N HIS A 110 -2.83 12.81 -1.14
CA HIS A 110 -1.78 12.27 -1.99
C HIS A 110 -1.67 13.01 -3.33
N HIS A 111 -2.79 13.21 -4.03
CA HIS A 111 -2.79 13.93 -5.31
C HIS A 111 -2.41 15.41 -5.18
N TYR A 112 -2.71 16.02 -4.03
CA TYR A 112 -2.33 17.41 -3.76
C TYR A 112 -0.83 17.58 -3.47
N PHE A 113 -0.23 16.67 -2.68
CA PHE A 113 1.21 16.68 -2.39
C PHE A 113 1.80 15.26 -2.40
N PRO A 114 2.05 14.69 -3.60
CA PRO A 114 2.47 13.30 -3.77
C PRO A 114 3.89 13.01 -3.26
N ALA A 115 4.68 14.05 -2.99
CA ALA A 115 6.05 13.89 -2.49
C ALA A 115 6.13 13.51 -1.00
N SER A 116 5.02 13.54 -0.26
CA SER A 116 5.00 13.17 1.15
C SER A 116 5.14 11.66 1.34
N SER A 117 5.93 11.26 2.33
CA SER A 117 5.95 9.88 2.83
C SER A 117 4.72 9.52 3.67
N ARG A 118 3.87 10.50 3.97
CA ARG A 118 2.67 10.40 4.77
C ARG A 118 1.46 10.83 3.95
N LEU A 119 0.45 9.98 3.86
CA LEU A 119 -0.78 10.28 3.13
C LEU A 119 -1.86 10.88 4.03
N GLY A 120 -1.95 10.46 5.29
CA GLY A 120 -2.74 11.13 6.32
C GLY A 120 -2.01 12.37 6.82
N PHE A 121 -2.35 13.57 6.33
CA PHE A 121 -1.61 14.81 6.63
C PHE A 121 -1.75 15.25 8.10
N PHE A 122 -2.87 14.95 8.73
CA PHE A 122 -3.15 15.34 10.11
C PHE A 122 -3.04 14.16 11.06
N TRP A 123 -2.85 14.42 12.36
CA TRP A 123 -2.62 13.39 13.36
C TRP A 123 -3.81 12.43 13.53
N TRP A 124 -5.04 12.87 13.24
CA TRP A 124 -6.26 12.06 13.29
C TRP A 124 -6.52 11.25 12.02
N GLU A 125 -5.75 11.47 10.98
CA GLU A 125 -5.84 10.72 9.73
C GLU A 125 -5.01 9.44 9.86
N LEU A 126 -5.70 8.32 10.04
CA LEU A 126 -5.08 7.01 10.22
C LEU A 126 -4.30 6.64 8.96
N ASP A 127 -2.99 6.50 9.08
CA ASP A 127 -2.07 6.14 8.01
C ASP A 127 -1.14 5.03 8.50
N LEU A 128 -1.62 3.79 8.40
CA LEU A 128 -0.89 2.62 8.86
C LEU A 128 0.39 2.39 8.06
N GLY A 129 0.38 2.67 6.75
CA GLY A 129 1.55 2.60 5.89
C GLY A 129 2.68 3.50 6.38
N TYR A 130 2.36 4.74 6.72
CA TYR A 130 3.34 5.67 7.29
C TYR A 130 3.89 5.19 8.65
N TYR A 131 3.05 4.59 9.50
CA TYR A 131 3.54 4.05 10.78
C TYR A 131 4.50 2.88 10.58
N VAL A 132 4.26 2.01 9.59
CA VAL A 132 5.20 0.96 9.20
C VAL A 132 6.53 1.57 8.73
N ILE A 133 6.49 2.56 7.83
CA ILE A 133 7.70 3.24 7.33
C ILE A 133 8.46 3.92 8.47
N ARG A 134 7.75 4.58 9.40
CA ARG A 134 8.39 5.15 10.60
C ARG A 134 9.08 4.11 11.47
N THR A 135 8.45 2.95 11.62
CA THR A 135 9.04 1.83 12.37
C THR A 135 10.30 1.33 11.67
N MET A 136 10.26 1.17 10.35
CA MET A 136 11.45 0.82 9.55
C MET A 136 12.58 1.84 9.73
N LYS A 137 12.26 3.12 9.82
CA LYS A 137 13.25 4.17 10.09
C LYS A 137 13.96 3.98 11.43
N LEU A 138 13.28 3.50 12.48
CA LEU A 138 13.91 3.22 13.79
C LEU A 138 14.99 2.13 13.68
N PHE A 139 14.84 1.22 12.72
CA PHE A 139 15.81 0.15 12.45
C PHE A 139 16.82 0.51 11.34
N GLY A 140 16.83 1.77 10.87
CA GLY A 140 17.74 2.19 9.79
C GLY A 140 17.40 1.63 8.40
N LEU A 141 16.20 1.04 8.22
CA LEU A 141 15.73 0.47 6.96
C LEU A 141 15.03 1.49 6.06
N ALA A 142 14.72 2.68 6.58
CA ALA A 142 14.17 3.81 5.83
C ALA A 142 14.80 5.11 6.32
N TRP A 143 15.03 6.04 5.41
CA TRP A 143 15.62 7.35 5.69
C TRP A 143 14.96 8.43 4.82
N ASP A 144 15.27 9.69 5.07
CA ASP A 144 14.79 10.86 4.31
C ASP A 144 13.26 10.91 4.15
N LEU A 145 12.53 10.51 5.20
CA LEU A 145 11.07 10.56 5.19
C LEU A 145 10.61 12.02 5.03
N LYS A 146 9.99 12.31 3.90
CA LYS A 146 9.50 13.64 3.57
C LYS A 146 8.16 13.90 4.26
N GLY A 147 8.13 14.91 5.12
CA GLY A 147 6.89 15.39 5.74
C GLY A 147 6.11 16.32 4.81
N VAL A 148 4.92 16.72 5.27
CA VAL A 148 4.09 17.72 4.61
C VAL A 148 4.48 19.12 5.13
N PRO A 149 5.00 20.03 4.28
CA PRO A 149 5.28 21.40 4.69
C PRO A 149 3.99 22.14 5.08
N GLU A 150 4.08 23.07 6.05
CA GLU A 150 2.94 23.81 6.63
C GLU A 150 2.06 24.48 5.57
N ARG A 151 2.67 25.05 4.53
CA ARG A 151 1.96 25.70 3.42
C ARG A 151 0.99 24.76 2.66
N TYR A 152 1.18 23.44 2.73
CA TYR A 152 0.30 22.46 2.12
C TYR A 152 -0.79 21.96 3.07
N LEU A 153 -0.59 22.13 4.38
CA LEU A 153 -1.61 21.79 5.38
C LEU A 153 -2.77 22.81 5.36
N HIS A 154 -2.43 24.09 5.15
CA HIS A 154 -3.37 25.22 5.16
C HIS A 154 -3.19 26.07 3.90
N PRO A 155 -3.66 25.59 2.73
CA PRO A 155 -3.56 26.37 1.50
C PRO A 155 -4.33 27.68 1.65
N GLN A 156 -3.69 28.79 1.24
CA GLN A 156 -4.36 30.07 1.18
C GLN A 156 -5.48 30.01 0.12
N PRO A 157 -6.63 30.66 0.34
CA PRO A 157 -7.65 30.79 -0.69
C PRO A 157 -6.99 31.40 -1.94
N SER A 158 -7.29 30.83 -3.10
CA SER A 158 -6.91 31.46 -4.36
C SER A 158 -7.55 32.85 -4.45
N ALA A 159 -6.70 33.88 -4.61
CA ALA A 159 -7.14 35.26 -4.75
C ALA A 159 -7.95 35.44 -6.03
#